data_b1dc96f56e09c41e41ee6adfe3f0006f
#
_entry.id   b1dc96f56e09c41e41ee6adfe3f0006f
#
_cell.length_a   1.000
_cell.length_b   1.000
_cell.length_c   1.000
_cell.angle_alpha   90.00
_cell.angle_beta   90.00
_cell.angle_gamma   90.00
#
_symmetry.space_group_name_H-M   'P 1'
#
loop_
_entity.id
_entity.type
_entity.pdbx_description
1 polymer ?
#
loop_
_entity_poly.entity_id
_entity_poly.type
_entity_poly.pdbx_seq_one_letter_code
_entity_poly.pdbx_strand_id
1 'polypeptide(L)'
;MGSLVAAFWRALNPSTLLLGAVVFLVLANFFKRRRLPKNYPPGPRSVPFFGNFFLLDFKKPHLSLQKYVKKYGNVFSMEFGIWPTIVVTGLPLIKEALVHQGHKFLDRPVSPIRERIFRKNGLIMSNGQIWKEQRRFTLTTLRNFGLGKKSLDERIQEEVYHLALAMEEENGQPFNPHFKINNAISNVICSITFGERFEYQDDQFQEMLKLLDEVICLETSVWSHLYSTFPRIMHFVPGPHQALFSKWEKLKLFISHVIEKHKSEWNPDETRDFIDAYLKEMEKHVGNATSSFHEENLIFTTLDLFLAGTETTSTTLRWALLYMAFYPEIQDNVQTSQFEISSPLMCLLLPVQPQLHPRCIVVIESHVIFFALSLLRFCVITPALPSTRICFLNVLPGKPLALLEESAKHYLSFEVFQSHGND
;
A
#
# COMPACT_ATOMS: atom_id res chain seq x y z
N MET A 1 24.17 43.04 42.63
CA MET A 1 22.84 42.83 42.02
C MET A 1 22.58 43.66 40.78
N GLY A 2 23.03 44.91 40.69
CA GLY A 2 22.78 45.78 39.51
C GLY A 2 23.41 45.34 38.18
N SER A 3 24.56 44.65 38.20
CA SER A 3 25.25 44.24 36.98
C SER A 3 24.55 43.07 36.27
N LEU A 4 23.95 42.13 36.98
CA LEU A 4 23.16 41.01 36.44
C LEU A 4 21.86 41.49 35.83
N VAL A 5 21.18 42.43 36.47
CA VAL A 5 19.93 43.03 35.97
C VAL A 5 20.22 43.85 34.68
N ALA A 6 21.32 44.63 34.65
CA ALA A 6 21.72 45.38 33.47
C ALA A 6 22.16 44.46 32.30
N ALA A 7 22.85 43.35 32.60
CA ALA A 7 23.17 42.33 31.61
C ALA A 7 21.91 41.62 31.07
N PHE A 8 20.95 41.32 31.92
CA PHE A 8 19.64 40.77 31.54
C PHE A 8 18.87 41.72 30.62
N TRP A 9 18.81 43.02 30.96
CA TRP A 9 18.11 44.00 30.11
C TRP A 9 18.83 44.26 28.78
N ARG A 10 20.18 44.14 28.68
CA ARG A 10 20.92 44.21 27.42
C ARG A 10 20.75 42.96 26.56
N ALA A 11 20.52 41.80 27.19
CA ALA A 11 20.22 40.56 26.45
C ALA A 11 18.79 40.52 25.88
N LEU A 12 17.87 41.35 26.39
CA LEU A 12 16.51 41.51 25.89
C LEU A 12 16.45 42.41 24.65
N ASN A 13 17.15 41.99 23.60
CA ASN A 13 17.01 42.59 22.26
C ASN A 13 15.60 42.25 21.75
N PRO A 14 14.90 43.11 20.97
CA PRO A 14 13.63 42.80 20.35
C PRO A 14 13.58 41.45 19.64
N SER A 15 14.67 41.03 19.04
CA SER A 15 14.84 39.72 18.38
C SER A 15 14.79 38.54 19.35
N THR A 16 15.42 38.66 20.55
CA THR A 16 15.36 37.57 21.57
C THR A 16 14.01 37.47 22.24
N LEU A 17 13.32 38.61 22.45
CA LEU A 17 11.93 38.64 22.93
C LEU A 17 10.99 38.03 21.93
N LEU A 18 11.13 38.34 20.64
CA LEU A 18 10.35 37.78 19.56
C LEU A 18 10.57 36.27 19.47
N LEU A 19 11.82 35.81 19.50
CA LEU A 19 12.17 34.39 19.50
C LEU A 19 11.59 33.66 20.71
N GLY A 20 11.70 34.25 21.92
CA GLY A 20 11.12 33.73 23.15
C GLY A 20 9.58 33.63 23.06
N ALA A 21 8.92 34.66 22.53
CA ALA A 21 7.48 34.66 22.29
C ALA A 21 7.06 33.58 21.29
N VAL A 22 7.79 33.43 20.17
CA VAL A 22 7.53 32.37 19.18
C VAL A 22 7.71 31.00 19.81
N VAL A 23 8.80 30.74 20.54
CA VAL A 23 9.04 29.49 21.25
C VAL A 23 7.95 29.22 22.27
N PHE A 24 7.56 30.23 23.06
CA PHE A 24 6.46 30.11 24.03
C PHE A 24 5.12 29.78 23.35
N LEU A 25 4.76 30.48 22.28
CA LEU A 25 3.51 30.23 21.53
C LEU A 25 3.49 28.84 20.90
N VAL A 26 4.63 28.41 20.38
CA VAL A 26 4.81 27.07 19.80
C VAL A 26 4.63 26.01 20.90
N LEU A 27 5.29 26.17 22.05
CA LEU A 27 5.16 25.25 23.18
C LEU A 27 3.75 25.28 23.78
N ALA A 28 3.17 26.47 23.97
CA ALA A 28 1.81 26.61 24.49
C ALA A 28 0.78 25.96 23.56
N ASN A 29 0.90 26.14 22.24
CA ASN A 29 0.05 25.47 21.26
C ASN A 29 0.24 23.95 21.29
N PHE A 30 1.46 23.49 21.43
CA PHE A 30 1.79 22.08 21.58
C PHE A 30 1.16 21.48 22.82
N PHE A 31 1.30 22.11 23.99
CA PHE A 31 0.67 21.65 25.25
C PHE A 31 -0.85 21.77 25.22
N LYS A 32 -1.41 22.80 24.60
CA LYS A 32 -2.86 22.96 24.43
C LYS A 32 -3.46 21.82 23.59
N ARG A 33 -2.78 21.40 22.52
CA ARG A 33 -3.18 20.27 21.68
C ARG A 33 -3.14 18.92 22.39
N ARG A 34 -2.38 18.80 23.49
CA ARG A 34 -2.20 17.60 24.30
C ARG A 34 -3.25 17.33 25.37
N ARG A 35 -4.37 18.05 25.40
CA ARG A 35 -5.50 17.69 26.27
C ARG A 35 -6.19 16.47 25.68
N LEU A 36 -5.63 15.29 25.97
CA LEU A 36 -6.20 14.01 25.57
C LEU A 36 -7.50 13.73 26.35
N PRO A 37 -8.49 13.05 25.76
CA PRO A 37 -9.69 12.59 26.46
C PRO A 37 -9.33 11.72 27.68
N LYS A 38 -10.19 11.71 28.70
CA LYS A 38 -9.95 10.92 29.95
C LYS A 38 -9.68 9.43 29.68
N ASN A 39 -10.29 8.87 28.64
CA ASN A 39 -10.19 7.45 28.29
C ASN A 39 -9.23 7.21 27.11
N TYR A 40 -8.26 8.10 26.90
CA TYR A 40 -7.29 7.92 25.82
C TYR A 40 -6.36 6.75 26.13
N PRO A 41 -6.09 5.84 25.16
CA PRO A 41 -5.24 4.68 25.38
C PRO A 41 -3.84 5.04 25.86
N PRO A 42 -3.23 4.23 26.76
CA PRO A 42 -1.86 4.47 27.22
C PRO A 42 -0.87 4.38 26.07
N GLY A 43 0.29 5.04 26.23
CA GLY A 43 1.32 5.00 25.20
C GLY A 43 2.66 5.58 25.65
N PRO A 44 3.71 5.47 24.83
CA PRO A 44 5.01 6.07 25.13
C PRO A 44 4.94 7.59 25.12
N ARG A 45 5.79 8.23 25.91
CA ARG A 45 5.93 9.69 25.88
C ARG A 45 6.46 10.12 24.51
N SER A 46 5.83 11.11 23.92
CA SER A 46 6.21 11.66 22.63
C SER A 46 7.08 12.90 22.77
N VAL A 47 7.98 13.09 21.78
CA VAL A 47 8.81 14.28 21.65
C VAL A 47 8.01 15.35 20.89
N PRO A 48 8.06 16.65 21.28
CA PRO A 48 7.41 17.72 20.55
C PRO A 48 7.75 17.69 19.05
N PHE A 49 6.72 17.84 18.21
CA PHE A 49 6.78 17.83 16.73
C PHE A 49 7.16 16.49 16.08
N PHE A 50 8.07 15.73 16.68
CA PHE A 50 8.54 14.45 16.14
C PHE A 50 7.69 13.26 16.65
N GLY A 51 6.91 13.45 17.71
CA GLY A 51 6.14 12.37 18.26
C GLY A 51 7.02 11.22 18.76
N ASN A 52 6.70 10.01 18.31
CA ASN A 52 7.41 8.79 18.69
C ASN A 52 8.33 8.27 17.54
N PHE A 53 8.67 9.08 16.56
CA PHE A 53 9.51 8.63 15.44
C PHE A 53 10.82 7.98 15.88
N PHE A 54 11.50 8.57 16.87
CA PHE A 54 12.77 8.04 17.38
C PHE A 54 12.65 6.69 18.11
N LEU A 55 11.42 6.25 18.38
CA LEU A 55 11.15 4.98 19.01
C LEU A 55 10.92 3.85 18.03
N LEU A 56 10.86 4.15 16.72
CA LEU A 56 10.61 3.21 15.66
C LEU A 56 11.91 2.93 14.88
N ASP A 57 12.15 1.67 14.62
CA ASP A 57 13.07 1.26 13.57
C ASP A 57 12.33 1.31 12.23
N PHE A 58 12.69 2.25 11.38
CA PHE A 58 12.04 2.44 10.08
C PHE A 58 12.29 1.29 9.09
N LYS A 59 13.34 0.50 9.31
CA LYS A 59 13.57 -0.72 8.53
C LYS A 59 12.67 -1.86 8.97
N LYS A 60 12.33 -1.91 10.28
CA LYS A 60 11.51 -2.97 10.90
C LYS A 60 10.46 -2.39 11.86
N PRO A 61 9.54 -1.56 11.36
CA PRO A 61 8.57 -0.84 12.22
C PRO A 61 7.64 -1.79 12.97
N HIS A 62 7.27 -2.92 12.35
CA HIS A 62 6.43 -3.95 12.96
C HIS A 62 7.07 -4.57 14.21
N LEU A 63 8.39 -4.81 14.21
CA LEU A 63 9.09 -5.34 15.41
C LEU A 63 9.16 -4.29 16.53
N SER A 64 9.33 -3.02 16.17
CA SER A 64 9.28 -1.93 17.14
C SER A 64 7.90 -1.83 17.78
N LEU A 65 6.83 -1.94 17.00
CA LEU A 65 5.45 -1.91 17.51
C LEU A 65 5.14 -3.09 18.43
N GLN A 66 5.64 -4.29 18.14
CA GLN A 66 5.46 -5.47 19.01
C GLN A 66 6.01 -5.26 20.43
N LYS A 67 7.11 -4.51 20.59
CA LYS A 67 7.64 -4.17 21.95
C LYS A 67 6.62 -3.38 22.75
N TYR A 68 5.88 -2.49 22.09
CA TYR A 68 4.84 -1.67 22.73
C TYR A 68 3.57 -2.45 23.01
N VAL A 69 3.20 -3.42 22.16
CA VAL A 69 2.11 -4.37 22.46
C VAL A 69 2.37 -5.11 23.77
N LYS A 70 3.59 -5.61 23.98
CA LYS A 70 3.98 -6.27 25.23
C LYS A 70 3.89 -5.36 26.46
N LYS A 71 4.12 -4.05 26.29
CA LYS A 71 4.15 -3.07 27.38
C LYS A 71 2.80 -2.47 27.70
N TYR A 72 2.00 -2.14 26.69
CA TYR A 72 0.76 -1.37 26.81
C TYR A 72 -0.49 -2.18 26.50
N GLY A 73 -0.36 -3.39 25.97
CA GLY A 73 -1.47 -4.22 25.54
C GLY A 73 -1.85 -4.00 24.06
N ASN A 74 -2.95 -4.60 23.67
CA ASN A 74 -3.39 -4.64 22.27
C ASN A 74 -3.97 -3.33 21.74
N VAL A 75 -4.20 -2.33 22.59
CA VAL A 75 -4.67 -0.99 22.21
C VAL A 75 -3.79 0.03 22.91
N PHE A 76 -3.03 0.78 22.18
CA PHE A 76 -2.17 1.82 22.71
C PHE A 76 -2.05 3.01 21.79
N SER A 77 -1.63 4.16 22.32
CA SER A 77 -1.44 5.38 21.54
C SER A 77 0.03 5.63 21.21
N MET A 78 0.26 6.18 20.03
CA MET A 78 1.53 6.74 19.59
C MET A 78 1.31 8.06 18.84
N GLU A 79 2.34 8.86 18.69
CA GLU A 79 2.31 10.05 17.84
C GLU A 79 3.31 9.89 16.71
N PHE A 80 2.82 9.98 15.47
CA PHE A 80 3.68 10.01 14.28
C PHE A 80 3.82 11.46 13.82
N GLY A 81 4.93 12.10 14.20
CA GLY A 81 5.09 13.54 14.06
C GLY A 81 4.07 14.28 14.95
N ILE A 82 3.23 15.09 14.35
CA ILE A 82 2.16 15.82 15.04
C ILE A 82 0.81 15.07 15.09
N TRP A 83 0.76 13.86 14.53
CA TRP A 83 -0.47 13.09 14.36
C TRP A 83 -0.63 12.06 15.48
N PRO A 84 -1.59 12.27 16.40
CA PRO A 84 -1.93 11.23 17.37
C PRO A 84 -2.55 10.02 16.65
N THR A 85 -2.08 8.84 17.03
CA THR A 85 -2.44 7.57 16.39
C THR A 85 -2.76 6.55 17.46
N ILE A 86 -3.83 5.78 17.29
CA ILE A 86 -4.13 4.62 18.11
C ILE A 86 -3.74 3.37 17.34
N VAL A 87 -2.92 2.54 17.96
CA VAL A 87 -2.51 1.25 17.41
C VAL A 87 -3.40 0.17 18.01
N VAL A 88 -4.07 -0.58 17.15
CA VAL A 88 -4.92 -1.71 17.54
C VAL A 88 -4.31 -2.99 16.99
N THR A 89 -4.17 -3.99 17.86
CA THR A 89 -3.57 -5.29 17.52
C THR A 89 -4.43 -6.44 18.01
N GLY A 90 -4.22 -7.61 17.43
CA GLY A 90 -4.98 -8.82 17.75
C GLY A 90 -6.29 -8.92 16.98
N LEU A 91 -6.49 -10.09 16.37
CA LEU A 91 -7.60 -10.35 15.46
C LEU A 91 -8.99 -10.02 16.03
N PRO A 92 -9.33 -10.34 17.31
CA PRO A 92 -10.65 -10.02 17.85
C PRO A 92 -10.94 -8.51 17.87
N LEU A 93 -9.98 -7.68 18.30
CA LEU A 93 -10.14 -6.22 18.35
C LEU A 93 -10.16 -5.58 16.96
N ILE A 94 -9.33 -6.09 16.04
CA ILE A 94 -9.33 -5.66 14.64
C ILE A 94 -10.69 -5.98 14.03
N LYS A 95 -11.21 -7.20 14.23
CA LYS A 95 -12.53 -7.60 13.75
C LYS A 95 -13.65 -6.75 14.34
N GLU A 96 -13.60 -6.47 15.65
CA GLU A 96 -14.56 -5.58 16.29
C GLU A 96 -14.54 -4.19 15.64
N ALA A 97 -13.36 -3.59 15.47
CA ALA A 97 -13.24 -2.25 14.87
C ALA A 97 -13.65 -2.23 13.40
N LEU A 98 -13.13 -3.16 12.58
CA LEU A 98 -13.23 -3.07 11.12
C LEU A 98 -14.50 -3.73 10.56
N VAL A 99 -15.05 -4.73 11.23
CA VAL A 99 -16.23 -5.46 10.78
C VAL A 99 -17.47 -5.00 11.55
N HIS A 100 -17.46 -5.11 12.88
CA HIS A 100 -18.65 -4.79 13.68
C HIS A 100 -18.91 -3.29 13.81
N GLN A 101 -17.84 -2.48 13.95
CA GLN A 101 -17.92 -1.02 14.08
C GLN A 101 -17.36 -0.28 12.84
N GLY A 102 -17.22 -0.97 11.72
CA GLY A 102 -16.53 -0.46 10.52
C GLY A 102 -17.02 0.91 10.04
N HIS A 103 -18.31 1.20 10.19
CA HIS A 103 -18.92 2.48 9.82
C HIS A 103 -18.32 3.68 10.57
N LYS A 104 -17.72 3.48 11.77
CA LYS A 104 -17.06 4.52 12.58
C LYS A 104 -15.64 4.81 12.13
N PHE A 105 -15.06 3.95 11.27
CA PHE A 105 -13.65 3.97 10.89
C PHE A 105 -13.45 4.11 9.37
N LEU A 106 -14.40 4.73 8.66
CA LEU A 106 -14.38 4.80 7.19
C LEU A 106 -13.45 5.87 6.64
N ASP A 107 -13.33 7.01 7.35
CA ASP A 107 -12.65 8.17 6.79
C ASP A 107 -11.13 8.04 6.85
N ARG A 108 -10.47 8.57 5.83
CA ARG A 108 -9.02 8.65 5.71
C ARG A 108 -8.50 9.93 6.37
N PRO A 109 -7.36 9.85 7.10
CA PRO A 109 -6.75 11.06 7.61
C PRO A 109 -6.22 11.91 6.46
N VAL A 110 -6.41 13.22 6.56
CA VAL A 110 -5.78 14.17 5.65
C VAL A 110 -4.26 14.13 5.87
N SER A 111 -3.51 13.86 4.81
CA SER A 111 -2.05 13.89 4.80
C SER A 111 -1.58 14.87 3.74
N PRO A 112 -0.76 15.88 4.07
CA PRO A 112 -0.29 16.87 3.11
C PRO A 112 0.34 16.29 1.84
N ILE A 113 1.10 15.19 1.98
CA ILE A 113 1.71 14.52 0.84
C ILE A 113 0.66 13.86 -0.07
N ARG A 114 -0.31 13.18 0.53
CA ARG A 114 -1.37 12.49 -0.20
C ARG A 114 -2.38 13.46 -0.80
N GLU A 115 -2.70 14.56 -0.10
CA GLU A 115 -3.53 15.62 -0.64
C GLU A 115 -2.91 16.25 -1.90
N ARG A 116 -1.58 16.42 -1.91
CA ARG A 116 -0.86 16.93 -3.07
C ARG A 116 -0.88 15.96 -4.26
N ILE A 117 -0.81 14.65 -4.00
CA ILE A 117 -0.81 13.61 -5.04
C ILE A 117 -2.22 13.35 -5.55
N PHE A 118 -3.15 12.97 -4.67
CA PHE A 118 -4.45 12.40 -5.02
C PHE A 118 -5.59 13.41 -5.09
N ARG A 119 -5.46 14.59 -4.48
CA ARG A 119 -6.51 15.64 -4.46
C ARG A 119 -7.90 15.12 -4.09
N LYS A 120 -7.97 14.15 -3.18
CA LYS A 120 -9.18 13.43 -2.73
C LYS A 120 -9.83 12.50 -3.76
N ASN A 121 -9.16 12.20 -4.85
CA ASN A 121 -9.60 11.24 -5.85
C ASN A 121 -9.23 9.80 -5.51
N GLY A 122 -9.75 8.87 -6.28
CA GLY A 122 -9.51 7.43 -6.16
C GLY A 122 -10.35 6.74 -5.08
N LEU A 123 -10.00 5.51 -4.79
CA LEU A 123 -10.65 4.65 -3.80
C LEU A 123 -9.93 4.69 -2.45
N ILE A 124 -8.59 4.83 -2.47
CA ILE A 124 -7.77 4.73 -1.26
C ILE A 124 -7.78 6.04 -0.48
N MET A 125 -7.80 7.19 -1.16
CA MET A 125 -7.62 8.52 -0.53
C MET A 125 -8.87 9.39 -0.49
N SER A 126 -9.96 8.98 -1.12
CA SER A 126 -11.24 9.68 -1.05
C SER A 126 -12.01 9.37 0.22
N ASN A 127 -12.93 10.24 0.58
CA ASN A 127 -13.77 10.15 1.78
C ASN A 127 -15.24 10.48 1.45
N GLY A 128 -16.12 10.18 2.39
CA GLY A 128 -17.52 10.61 2.36
C GLY A 128 -18.30 10.06 1.16
N GLN A 129 -19.04 10.94 0.47
CA GLN A 129 -19.94 10.55 -0.63
C GLN A 129 -19.16 10.11 -1.88
N ILE A 130 -18.07 10.79 -2.23
CA ILE A 130 -17.20 10.43 -3.36
C ILE A 130 -16.71 8.99 -3.20
N TRP A 131 -16.16 8.66 -2.02
CA TRP A 131 -15.70 7.30 -1.74
C TRP A 131 -16.82 6.25 -1.86
N LYS A 132 -18.03 6.55 -1.36
CA LYS A 132 -19.16 5.62 -1.41
C LYS A 132 -19.57 5.32 -2.85
N GLU A 133 -19.65 6.34 -3.70
CA GLU A 133 -20.00 6.21 -5.11
C GLU A 133 -18.94 5.44 -5.88
N GLN A 134 -17.69 5.85 -5.78
CA GLN A 134 -16.57 5.21 -6.46
C GLN A 134 -16.41 3.74 -6.03
N ARG A 135 -16.47 3.48 -4.74
CA ARG A 135 -16.40 2.10 -4.22
C ARG A 135 -17.56 1.24 -4.71
N ARG A 136 -18.80 1.74 -4.66
CA ARG A 136 -19.97 0.99 -5.12
C ARG A 136 -19.85 0.66 -6.60
N PHE A 137 -19.53 1.64 -7.41
CA PHE A 137 -19.30 1.48 -8.84
C PHE A 137 -18.22 0.43 -9.10
N THR A 138 -17.03 0.63 -8.54
CA THR A 138 -15.88 -0.26 -8.75
C THR A 138 -16.18 -1.70 -8.38
N LEU A 139 -16.76 -1.96 -7.20
CA LEU A 139 -17.08 -3.33 -6.78
C LEU A 139 -18.14 -3.98 -7.66
N THR A 140 -19.12 -3.23 -8.17
CA THR A 140 -20.13 -3.74 -9.07
C THR A 140 -19.52 -4.08 -10.42
N THR A 141 -18.70 -3.18 -10.95
CA THR A 141 -18.02 -3.34 -12.24
C THR A 141 -17.05 -4.53 -12.22
N LEU A 142 -16.20 -4.64 -11.21
CA LEU A 142 -15.28 -5.76 -11.07
C LEU A 142 -16.01 -7.12 -10.98
N ARG A 143 -17.18 -7.19 -10.30
CA ARG A 143 -18.00 -8.40 -10.28
C ARG A 143 -18.55 -8.75 -11.66
N ASN A 144 -18.88 -7.75 -12.46
CA ASN A 144 -19.37 -7.96 -13.82
C ASN A 144 -18.27 -8.52 -14.72
N PHE A 145 -17.02 -8.05 -14.56
CA PHE A 145 -15.85 -8.55 -15.31
C PHE A 145 -15.27 -9.86 -14.77
N GLY A 146 -15.96 -10.54 -13.91
CA GLY A 146 -15.62 -11.90 -13.54
C GLY A 146 -14.97 -12.07 -12.19
N LEU A 147 -14.92 -11.04 -11.35
CA LEU A 147 -14.45 -11.20 -9.98
C LEU A 147 -15.27 -12.28 -9.27
N GLY A 148 -14.64 -13.43 -8.97
CA GLY A 148 -15.29 -14.62 -8.42
C GLY A 148 -16.08 -15.44 -9.44
N LYS A 149 -15.77 -15.37 -10.74
CA LYS A 149 -16.39 -16.14 -11.82
C LYS A 149 -15.31 -16.85 -12.64
N LYS A 150 -15.74 -17.86 -13.41
CA LYS A 150 -14.88 -18.69 -14.27
C LYS A 150 -14.05 -17.88 -15.30
N SER A 151 -14.58 -16.76 -15.78
CA SER A 151 -13.85 -15.89 -16.73
C SER A 151 -12.57 -15.27 -16.17
N LEU A 152 -12.49 -15.04 -14.87
CA LEU A 152 -11.27 -14.60 -14.23
C LEU A 152 -10.26 -15.74 -14.07
N ASP A 153 -10.77 -16.96 -13.80
CA ASP A 153 -9.90 -18.13 -13.67
C ASP A 153 -9.13 -18.41 -14.97
N GLU A 154 -9.77 -18.22 -16.14
CA GLU A 154 -9.12 -18.37 -17.44
C GLU A 154 -7.96 -17.38 -17.62
N ARG A 155 -8.15 -16.10 -17.25
CA ARG A 155 -7.09 -15.07 -17.30
C ARG A 155 -5.94 -15.39 -16.34
N ILE A 156 -6.27 -15.91 -15.15
CA ILE A 156 -5.26 -16.33 -14.18
C ILE A 156 -4.47 -17.53 -14.71
N GLN A 157 -5.12 -18.50 -15.33
CA GLN A 157 -4.45 -19.69 -15.90
C GLN A 157 -3.50 -19.30 -17.03
N GLU A 158 -3.88 -18.35 -17.87
CA GLU A 158 -3.01 -17.79 -18.91
C GLU A 158 -1.73 -17.20 -18.30
N GLU A 159 -1.86 -16.35 -17.28
CA GLU A 159 -0.71 -15.74 -16.63
C GLU A 159 0.13 -16.74 -15.81
N VAL A 160 -0.48 -17.77 -15.22
CA VAL A 160 0.26 -18.86 -14.56
C VAL A 160 1.14 -19.60 -15.57
N TYR A 161 0.63 -19.83 -16.79
CA TYR A 161 1.41 -20.45 -17.86
C TYR A 161 2.64 -19.59 -18.23
N HIS A 162 2.45 -18.29 -18.46
CA HIS A 162 3.56 -17.36 -18.75
C HIS A 162 4.57 -17.25 -17.61
N LEU A 163 4.07 -17.22 -16.35
CA LEU A 163 4.94 -17.20 -15.18
C LEU A 163 5.77 -18.49 -15.06
N ALA A 164 5.16 -19.65 -15.34
CA ALA A 164 5.86 -20.93 -15.32
C ALA A 164 6.99 -20.96 -16.37
N LEU A 165 6.72 -20.53 -17.59
CA LEU A 165 7.73 -20.40 -18.64
C LEU A 165 8.87 -19.47 -18.23
N ALA A 166 8.53 -18.29 -17.69
CA ALA A 166 9.53 -17.33 -17.24
C ALA A 166 10.40 -17.88 -16.10
N MET A 167 9.84 -18.73 -15.22
CA MET A 167 10.62 -19.40 -14.17
C MET A 167 11.50 -20.52 -14.73
N GLU A 168 11.03 -21.24 -15.76
CA GLU A 168 11.79 -22.31 -16.43
C GLU A 168 13.04 -21.77 -17.15
N GLU A 169 12.98 -20.56 -17.69
CA GLU A 169 14.12 -19.86 -18.32
C GLU A 169 15.34 -19.73 -17.40
N GLU A 170 15.15 -19.78 -16.09
CA GLU A 170 16.24 -19.70 -15.09
C GLU A 170 17.05 -21.02 -15.00
N ASN A 171 16.62 -22.09 -15.65
CA ASN A 171 17.35 -23.36 -15.75
C ASN A 171 17.83 -23.91 -14.39
N GLY A 172 17.01 -23.76 -13.34
CA GLY A 172 17.34 -24.22 -11.98
C GLY A 172 18.35 -23.35 -11.23
N GLN A 173 18.78 -22.23 -11.78
CA GLN A 173 19.65 -21.29 -11.09
C GLN A 173 18.88 -20.47 -10.05
N PRO A 174 19.51 -20.11 -8.92
CA PRO A 174 18.89 -19.19 -7.97
C PRO A 174 18.58 -17.83 -8.60
N PHE A 175 17.34 -17.37 -8.44
CA PHE A 175 16.91 -16.07 -8.95
C PHE A 175 15.97 -15.36 -7.96
N ASN A 176 15.80 -14.06 -8.16
CA ASN A 176 14.83 -13.28 -7.40
C ASN A 176 13.45 -13.31 -8.11
N PRO A 177 12.43 -13.95 -7.52
CA PRO A 177 11.13 -14.09 -8.15
C PRO A 177 10.28 -12.80 -8.16
N HIS A 178 10.77 -11.71 -7.56
CA HIS A 178 10.01 -10.48 -7.33
C HIS A 178 9.33 -9.97 -8.61
N PHE A 179 10.13 -9.62 -9.62
CA PHE A 179 9.56 -9.03 -10.85
C PHE A 179 8.77 -10.04 -11.68
N LYS A 180 9.14 -11.33 -11.73
CA LYS A 180 8.37 -12.35 -12.45
C LYS A 180 6.97 -12.50 -11.86
N ILE A 181 6.85 -12.56 -10.53
CA ILE A 181 5.55 -12.62 -9.85
C ILE A 181 4.78 -11.30 -10.02
N ASN A 182 5.46 -10.14 -9.92
CA ASN A 182 4.82 -8.85 -10.15
C ASN A 182 4.24 -8.75 -11.57
N ASN A 183 4.99 -9.18 -12.60
CA ASN A 183 4.53 -9.21 -13.98
C ASN A 183 3.23 -10.01 -14.13
N ALA A 184 3.19 -11.24 -13.63
CA ALA A 184 2.02 -12.09 -13.72
C ALA A 184 0.79 -11.47 -13.00
N ILE A 185 0.97 -11.05 -11.76
CA ILE A 185 -0.14 -10.47 -10.99
C ILE A 185 -0.62 -9.16 -11.60
N SER A 186 0.30 -8.31 -12.06
CA SER A 186 -0.05 -7.06 -12.72
C SER A 186 -0.83 -7.30 -14.00
N ASN A 187 -0.46 -8.30 -14.79
CA ASN A 187 -1.18 -8.64 -16.02
C ASN A 187 -2.60 -9.15 -15.76
N VAL A 188 -2.82 -9.93 -14.70
CA VAL A 188 -4.19 -10.28 -14.29
C VAL A 188 -5.00 -9.02 -13.98
N ILE A 189 -4.42 -8.04 -13.29
CA ILE A 189 -5.10 -6.76 -13.01
C ILE A 189 -5.30 -5.95 -14.29
N CYS A 190 -4.28 -5.85 -15.17
CA CYS A 190 -4.38 -5.16 -16.45
C CYS A 190 -5.46 -5.74 -17.33
N SER A 191 -5.58 -7.06 -17.39
CA SER A 191 -6.62 -7.72 -18.21
C SER A 191 -8.05 -7.36 -17.76
N ILE A 192 -8.26 -6.96 -16.50
CA ILE A 192 -9.55 -6.52 -15.97
C ILE A 192 -9.72 -5.00 -16.13
N THR A 193 -8.64 -4.24 -15.93
CA THR A 193 -8.70 -2.77 -15.88
C THR A 193 -8.49 -2.13 -17.23
N PHE A 194 -7.57 -2.65 -18.04
CA PHE A 194 -7.18 -2.14 -19.38
C PHE A 194 -7.66 -3.04 -20.53
N GLY A 195 -8.25 -4.21 -20.21
CA GLY A 195 -8.72 -5.17 -21.22
C GLY A 195 -7.62 -5.97 -21.93
N GLU A 196 -6.35 -5.71 -21.65
CA GLU A 196 -5.21 -6.34 -22.32
C GLU A 196 -4.14 -6.79 -21.32
N ARG A 197 -3.28 -7.73 -21.74
CA ARG A 197 -2.06 -8.11 -21.06
C ARG A 197 -0.84 -7.50 -21.74
N PHE A 198 0.25 -7.37 -21.00
CA PHE A 198 1.55 -6.87 -21.48
C PHE A 198 2.57 -8.02 -21.54
N GLU A 199 3.46 -7.99 -22.51
CA GLU A 199 4.60 -8.89 -22.52
C GLU A 199 5.58 -8.54 -21.38
N TYR A 200 6.21 -9.57 -20.79
CA TYR A 200 7.14 -9.37 -19.66
C TYR A 200 8.38 -8.55 -20.03
N GLN A 201 8.69 -8.43 -21.33
CA GLN A 201 9.80 -7.65 -21.87
C GLN A 201 9.37 -6.25 -22.34
N ASP A 202 8.09 -5.89 -22.20
CA ASP A 202 7.61 -4.55 -22.57
C ASP A 202 8.24 -3.47 -21.68
N ASP A 203 9.02 -2.58 -22.30
CA ASP A 203 9.80 -1.56 -21.56
C ASP A 203 8.90 -0.59 -20.78
N GLN A 204 7.74 -0.22 -21.34
CA GLN A 204 6.82 0.72 -20.68
C GLN A 204 6.14 0.06 -19.50
N PHE A 205 5.76 -1.19 -19.64
CA PHE A 205 5.19 -1.98 -18.54
C PHE A 205 6.20 -2.20 -17.43
N GLN A 206 7.45 -2.53 -17.77
CA GLN A 206 8.53 -2.69 -16.80
C GLN A 206 8.86 -1.37 -16.09
N GLU A 207 8.87 -0.24 -16.79
CA GLU A 207 9.05 1.09 -16.16
C GLU A 207 7.90 1.38 -15.20
N MET A 208 6.66 1.07 -15.56
CA MET A 208 5.49 1.26 -14.69
C MET A 208 5.61 0.44 -13.41
N LEU A 209 5.95 -0.85 -13.49
CA LEU A 209 6.14 -1.73 -12.31
C LEU A 209 7.25 -1.23 -11.41
N LYS A 210 8.37 -0.81 -12.00
CA LYS A 210 9.49 -0.24 -11.24
C LYS A 210 9.10 1.07 -10.55
N LEU A 211 8.35 1.94 -11.23
CA LEU A 211 7.84 3.18 -10.63
C LEU A 211 6.92 2.92 -9.45
N LEU A 212 6.06 1.88 -9.52
CA LEU A 212 5.19 1.48 -8.41
C LEU A 212 6.00 1.06 -7.18
N ASP A 213 6.98 0.18 -7.36
CA ASP A 213 7.85 -0.28 -6.28
C ASP A 213 8.57 0.90 -5.61
N GLU A 214 9.11 1.81 -6.42
CA GLU A 214 9.81 3.01 -5.96
C GLU A 214 8.89 3.99 -5.21
N VAL A 215 7.64 4.22 -5.66
CA VAL A 215 6.71 5.11 -4.94
C VAL A 215 6.29 4.53 -3.60
N ILE A 216 6.09 3.22 -3.49
CA ILE A 216 5.77 2.55 -2.22
C ILE A 216 6.92 2.73 -1.23
N CYS A 217 8.16 2.48 -1.67
CA CYS A 217 9.35 2.68 -0.84
C CYS A 217 9.50 4.15 -0.39
N LEU A 218 9.28 5.11 -1.30
CA LEU A 218 9.40 6.52 -1.01
C LEU A 218 8.28 7.03 -0.09
N GLU A 219 7.04 6.54 -0.24
CA GLU A 219 5.93 6.92 0.64
C GLU A 219 6.15 6.49 2.10
N THR A 220 6.81 5.37 2.31
CA THR A 220 7.12 4.87 3.66
C THR A 220 8.37 5.49 4.27
N SER A 221 9.13 6.27 3.49
CA SER A 221 10.37 6.88 3.92
C SER A 221 10.19 7.96 5.00
N VAL A 222 11.25 8.21 5.76
CA VAL A 222 11.31 9.31 6.74
C VAL A 222 11.03 10.67 6.08
N TRP A 223 11.45 10.86 4.83
CA TRP A 223 11.22 12.09 4.07
C TRP A 223 9.75 12.40 3.82
N SER A 224 8.96 11.38 3.53
CA SER A 224 7.51 11.50 3.37
C SER A 224 6.81 11.85 4.69
N HIS A 225 7.28 11.29 5.79
CA HIS A 225 6.79 11.64 7.12
C HIS A 225 7.16 13.07 7.53
N LEU A 226 8.39 13.51 7.23
CA LEU A 226 8.82 14.89 7.46
C LEU A 226 8.01 15.87 6.61
N TYR A 227 7.77 15.57 5.33
CA TYR A 227 6.89 16.38 4.49
C TYR A 227 5.47 16.48 5.06
N SER A 228 4.90 15.36 5.54
CA SER A 228 3.58 15.34 6.16
C SER A 228 3.51 16.13 7.46
N THR A 229 4.64 16.27 8.16
CA THR A 229 4.73 17.03 9.42
C THR A 229 5.01 18.51 9.19
N PHE A 230 5.88 18.84 8.25
CA PHE A 230 6.37 20.20 7.95
C PHE A 230 6.20 20.57 6.47
N PRO A 231 5.00 20.53 5.87
CA PRO A 231 4.84 20.63 4.42
C PRO A 231 5.37 21.94 3.83
N ARG A 232 5.22 23.06 4.55
CA ARG A 232 5.67 24.36 4.09
C ARG A 232 7.21 24.46 4.00
N ILE A 233 7.92 23.87 4.95
CA ILE A 233 9.39 23.87 4.97
C ILE A 233 9.91 22.87 3.93
N MET A 234 9.39 21.66 3.98
CA MET A 234 9.83 20.56 3.11
C MET A 234 9.53 20.80 1.62
N HIS A 235 8.60 21.69 1.30
CA HIS A 235 8.36 22.12 -0.07
C HIS A 235 9.61 22.70 -0.74
N PHE A 236 10.45 23.41 0.01
CA PHE A 236 11.68 24.06 -0.47
C PHE A 236 12.94 23.21 -0.25
N VAL A 237 12.87 22.16 0.54
CA VAL A 237 14.01 21.29 0.83
C VAL A 237 14.15 20.25 -0.29
N PRO A 238 15.32 20.17 -0.96
CA PRO A 238 15.57 19.10 -1.92
C PRO A 238 15.67 17.75 -1.19
N GLY A 239 15.15 16.70 -1.81
CA GLY A 239 15.20 15.35 -1.21
C GLY A 239 14.28 14.33 -1.88
N PRO A 240 14.31 13.07 -1.41
CA PRO A 240 13.59 11.96 -2.01
C PRO A 240 12.07 12.15 -2.12
N HIS A 241 11.46 12.97 -1.26
CA HIS A 241 10.04 13.31 -1.33
C HIS A 241 9.68 14.11 -2.59
N GLN A 242 10.62 14.84 -3.20
CA GLN A 242 10.40 15.51 -4.48
C GLN A 242 10.37 14.49 -5.63
N ALA A 243 11.25 13.49 -5.58
CA ALA A 243 11.25 12.39 -6.53
C ALA A 243 9.91 11.60 -6.48
N LEU A 244 9.32 11.45 -5.28
CA LEU A 244 8.02 10.81 -5.13
C LEU A 244 6.93 11.50 -5.97
N PHE A 245 6.85 12.83 -5.95
CA PHE A 245 5.87 13.56 -6.75
C PHE A 245 6.09 13.37 -8.25
N SER A 246 7.35 13.44 -8.69
CA SER A 246 7.69 13.22 -10.10
C SER A 246 7.33 11.81 -10.57
N LYS A 247 7.54 10.79 -9.74
CA LYS A 247 7.19 9.39 -10.08
C LYS A 247 5.68 9.19 -10.15
N TRP A 248 4.91 9.78 -9.24
CA TRP A 248 3.44 9.77 -9.32
C TRP A 248 2.91 10.44 -10.59
N GLU A 249 3.51 11.57 -11.02
CA GLU A 249 3.12 12.20 -12.28
C GLU A 249 3.40 11.29 -13.49
N LYS A 250 4.52 10.55 -13.51
CA LYS A 250 4.79 9.57 -14.56
C LYS A 250 3.75 8.45 -14.58
N LEU A 251 3.37 7.90 -13.42
CA LEU A 251 2.33 6.88 -13.33
C LEU A 251 0.98 7.41 -13.82
N LYS A 252 0.62 8.63 -13.46
CA LYS A 252 -0.60 9.30 -13.96
C LYS A 252 -0.58 9.44 -15.48
N LEU A 253 0.56 9.86 -16.05
CA LEU A 253 0.71 10.00 -17.50
C LEU A 253 0.55 8.67 -18.22
N PHE A 254 1.11 7.58 -17.68
CA PHE A 254 0.92 6.25 -18.24
C PHE A 254 -0.57 5.88 -18.30
N ILE A 255 -1.29 6.00 -17.17
CA ILE A 255 -2.73 5.69 -17.14
C ILE A 255 -3.55 6.64 -18.02
N SER A 256 -3.20 7.93 -18.08
CA SER A 256 -3.86 8.87 -18.97
C SER A 256 -3.71 8.45 -20.44
N HIS A 257 -2.53 7.96 -20.82
CA HIS A 257 -2.31 7.46 -22.19
C HIS A 257 -3.18 6.24 -22.51
N VAL A 258 -3.30 5.30 -21.56
CA VAL A 258 -4.20 4.14 -21.70
C VAL A 258 -5.65 4.59 -21.86
N ILE A 259 -6.10 5.56 -21.02
CA ILE A 259 -7.47 6.11 -21.08
C ILE A 259 -7.72 6.81 -22.44
N GLU A 260 -6.77 7.58 -22.95
CA GLU A 260 -6.90 8.24 -24.27
C GLU A 260 -7.01 7.21 -25.40
N LYS A 261 -6.26 6.10 -25.35
CA LYS A 261 -6.42 4.97 -26.29
C LYS A 261 -7.85 4.43 -26.23
N HIS A 262 -8.39 4.19 -25.03
CA HIS A 262 -9.77 3.73 -24.84
C HIS A 262 -10.79 4.71 -25.39
N LYS A 263 -10.63 6.00 -25.17
CA LYS A 263 -11.51 7.04 -25.72
C LYS A 263 -11.49 7.05 -27.26
N SER A 264 -10.33 6.83 -27.87
CA SER A 264 -10.23 6.80 -29.34
C SER A 264 -10.90 5.58 -29.96
N GLU A 265 -11.00 4.48 -29.22
CA GLU A 265 -11.62 3.22 -29.62
C GLU A 265 -13.02 3.04 -29.00
N TRP A 266 -13.55 4.05 -28.36
CA TRP A 266 -14.77 3.98 -27.56
C TRP A 266 -15.98 3.55 -28.37
N ASN A 267 -16.64 2.48 -27.91
CA ASN A 267 -17.92 2.02 -28.42
C ASN A 267 -18.92 1.87 -27.26
N PRO A 268 -20.01 2.68 -27.20
CA PRO A 268 -21.00 2.63 -26.11
C PRO A 268 -21.70 1.28 -25.97
N ASP A 269 -21.79 0.49 -27.03
CA ASP A 269 -22.50 -0.80 -27.05
C ASP A 269 -21.62 -1.93 -26.52
N GLU A 270 -20.31 -1.75 -26.51
CA GLU A 270 -19.34 -2.74 -26.03
C GLU A 270 -18.58 -2.22 -24.81
N THR A 271 -18.54 -3.00 -23.74
CA THR A 271 -17.81 -2.66 -22.51
C THR A 271 -16.79 -3.75 -22.26
N ARG A 272 -15.55 -3.50 -22.69
CA ARG A 272 -14.46 -4.49 -22.69
C ARG A 272 -13.85 -4.70 -21.32
N ASP A 273 -13.75 -3.61 -20.54
CA ASP A 273 -12.98 -3.54 -19.29
C ASP A 273 -13.50 -2.46 -18.32
N PHE A 274 -12.74 -2.24 -17.24
CA PHE A 274 -13.10 -1.27 -16.21
C PHE A 274 -13.08 0.17 -16.72
N ILE A 275 -12.12 0.54 -17.60
CA ILE A 275 -12.03 1.89 -18.17
C ILE A 275 -13.26 2.18 -19.02
N ASP A 276 -13.63 1.26 -19.90
CA ASP A 276 -14.84 1.40 -20.74
C ASP A 276 -16.09 1.55 -19.88
N ALA A 277 -16.23 0.74 -18.83
CA ALA A 277 -17.37 0.84 -17.91
C ALA A 277 -17.41 2.20 -17.20
N TYR A 278 -16.26 2.75 -16.86
CA TYR A 278 -16.17 4.06 -16.20
C TYR A 278 -16.47 5.21 -17.17
N LEU A 279 -15.98 5.14 -18.42
CA LEU A 279 -16.31 6.11 -19.47
C LEU A 279 -17.82 6.14 -19.73
N LYS A 280 -18.47 4.98 -19.80
CA LYS A 280 -19.93 4.86 -19.91
C LYS A 280 -20.67 5.49 -18.72
N GLU A 281 -20.13 5.38 -17.53
CA GLU A 281 -20.71 6.02 -16.35
C GLU A 281 -20.51 7.54 -16.37
N MET A 282 -19.35 8.02 -16.85
CA MET A 282 -19.10 9.44 -17.03
C MET A 282 -20.09 10.11 -17.99
N GLU A 283 -20.46 9.45 -19.10
CA GLU A 283 -21.44 9.95 -20.07
C GLU A 283 -22.80 10.22 -19.42
N LYS A 284 -23.25 9.36 -18.49
CA LYS A 284 -24.52 9.56 -17.77
C LYS A 284 -24.52 10.80 -16.87
N HIS A 285 -23.35 11.31 -16.54
CA HIS A 285 -23.15 12.42 -15.63
C HIS A 285 -22.69 13.72 -16.34
N VAL A 286 -22.71 13.74 -17.68
CA VAL A 286 -22.37 14.93 -18.47
C VAL A 286 -23.28 16.10 -18.06
N GLY A 287 -22.66 17.25 -17.77
CA GLY A 287 -23.35 18.46 -17.31
C GLY A 287 -23.58 18.55 -15.79
N ASN A 288 -23.24 17.50 -15.02
CA ASN A 288 -23.28 17.55 -13.56
C ASN A 288 -21.89 17.89 -12.99
N ALA A 289 -21.64 19.17 -12.71
CA ALA A 289 -20.37 19.66 -12.17
C ALA A 289 -20.03 19.10 -10.76
N THR A 290 -20.97 18.48 -10.06
CA THR A 290 -20.75 17.90 -8.72
C THR A 290 -20.55 16.40 -8.77
N SER A 291 -20.58 15.78 -9.95
CA SER A 291 -20.35 14.34 -10.11
C SER A 291 -18.96 13.94 -9.70
N SER A 292 -18.86 12.80 -9.00
CA SER A 292 -17.57 12.17 -8.70
C SER A 292 -16.99 11.40 -9.90
N PHE A 293 -17.77 11.23 -10.98
CA PHE A 293 -17.34 10.55 -12.21
C PHE A 293 -16.74 11.55 -13.20
N HIS A 294 -15.43 11.75 -13.12
CA HIS A 294 -14.64 12.60 -13.99
C HIS A 294 -13.27 11.97 -14.25
N GLU A 295 -12.57 12.44 -15.26
CA GLU A 295 -11.35 11.84 -15.76
C GLU A 295 -10.25 11.72 -14.70
N GLU A 296 -10.00 12.77 -13.91
CA GLU A 296 -8.98 12.71 -12.86
C GLU A 296 -9.28 11.60 -11.83
N ASN A 297 -10.58 11.41 -11.52
CA ASN A 297 -10.99 10.35 -10.61
C ASN A 297 -10.89 8.95 -11.26
N LEU A 298 -11.13 8.83 -12.57
CA LEU A 298 -10.88 7.60 -13.34
C LEU A 298 -9.39 7.23 -13.26
N ILE A 299 -8.48 8.18 -13.53
CA ILE A 299 -7.02 7.94 -13.46
C ILE A 299 -6.63 7.39 -12.09
N PHE A 300 -7.04 8.05 -11.01
CA PHE A 300 -6.67 7.61 -9.67
C PHE A 300 -7.36 6.32 -9.24
N THR A 301 -8.60 6.08 -9.64
CA THR A 301 -9.29 4.82 -9.34
C THR A 301 -8.62 3.65 -10.03
N THR A 302 -8.19 3.83 -11.27
CA THR A 302 -7.44 2.83 -12.04
C THR A 302 -6.06 2.57 -11.44
N LEU A 303 -5.32 3.62 -11.04
CA LEU A 303 -4.06 3.50 -10.32
C LEU A 303 -4.21 2.77 -8.99
N ASP A 304 -5.26 3.08 -8.23
CA ASP A 304 -5.54 2.44 -6.96
C ASP A 304 -5.82 0.94 -7.12
N LEU A 305 -6.57 0.55 -8.15
CA LEU A 305 -6.81 -0.86 -8.47
C LEU A 305 -5.52 -1.58 -8.85
N PHE A 306 -4.73 -0.96 -9.71
CA PHE A 306 -3.47 -1.53 -10.19
C PHE A 306 -2.47 -1.69 -9.03
N LEU A 307 -2.21 -0.63 -8.28
CA LEU A 307 -1.30 -0.63 -7.13
C LEU A 307 -1.72 -1.66 -6.07
N ALA A 308 -2.99 -1.61 -5.66
CA ALA A 308 -3.48 -2.46 -4.58
C ALA A 308 -3.54 -3.94 -4.99
N GLY A 309 -3.92 -4.25 -6.23
CA GLY A 309 -4.02 -5.62 -6.73
C GLY A 309 -2.65 -6.27 -6.96
N THR A 310 -1.69 -5.51 -7.48
CA THR A 310 -0.35 -6.00 -7.78
C THR A 310 0.47 -6.27 -6.54
N GLU A 311 0.76 -5.25 -5.74
CA GLU A 311 1.77 -5.31 -4.68
C GLU A 311 1.36 -6.23 -3.52
N THR A 312 0.10 -6.19 -3.12
CA THR A 312 -0.35 -7.02 -1.99
C THR A 312 -0.35 -8.49 -2.35
N THR A 313 -0.79 -8.84 -3.56
CA THR A 313 -0.88 -10.23 -4.02
C THR A 313 0.50 -10.80 -4.28
N SER A 314 1.35 -10.09 -5.01
CA SER A 314 2.71 -10.55 -5.31
C SER A 314 3.56 -10.74 -4.06
N THR A 315 3.48 -9.82 -3.11
CA THR A 315 4.17 -9.96 -1.81
C THR A 315 3.65 -11.15 -1.02
N THR A 316 2.33 -11.39 -1.01
CA THR A 316 1.74 -12.55 -0.34
C THR A 316 2.24 -13.86 -0.94
N LEU A 317 2.30 -13.96 -2.27
CA LEU A 317 2.81 -15.13 -2.96
C LEU A 317 4.31 -15.37 -2.69
N ARG A 318 5.12 -14.31 -2.68
CA ARG A 318 6.54 -14.41 -2.32
C ARG A 318 6.73 -14.94 -0.89
N TRP A 319 5.91 -14.48 0.07
CA TRP A 319 5.90 -15.05 1.42
C TRP A 319 5.43 -16.50 1.42
N ALA A 320 4.41 -16.86 0.65
CA ALA A 320 3.96 -18.25 0.55
C ALA A 320 5.06 -19.17 0.01
N LEU A 321 5.77 -18.75 -1.05
CA LEU A 321 6.93 -19.47 -1.56
C LEU A 321 8.01 -19.67 -0.50
N LEU A 322 8.34 -18.61 0.24
CA LEU A 322 9.32 -18.68 1.32
C LEU A 322 8.89 -19.65 2.42
N TYR A 323 7.63 -19.61 2.84
CA TYR A 323 7.09 -20.55 3.83
C TYR A 323 7.16 -22.00 3.35
N MET A 324 6.78 -22.28 2.12
CA MET A 324 6.87 -23.63 1.56
C MET A 324 8.32 -24.12 1.48
N ALA A 325 9.29 -23.26 1.14
CA ALA A 325 10.70 -23.60 1.14
C ALA A 325 11.22 -23.92 2.56
N PHE A 326 10.71 -23.26 3.60
CA PHE A 326 11.10 -23.50 5.00
C PHE A 326 10.39 -24.68 5.67
N TYR A 327 9.20 -25.03 5.21
CA TYR A 327 8.34 -26.05 5.78
C TYR A 327 7.92 -27.04 4.69
N PRO A 328 8.79 -28.01 4.33
CA PRO A 328 8.51 -28.98 3.27
C PRO A 328 7.21 -29.77 3.50
N GLU A 329 6.88 -30.06 4.76
CA GLU A 329 5.64 -30.75 5.14
C GLU A 329 4.37 -29.94 4.77
N ILE A 330 4.46 -28.60 4.79
CA ILE A 330 3.36 -27.73 4.35
C ILE A 330 3.27 -27.78 2.83
N GLN A 331 4.41 -27.73 2.15
CA GLN A 331 4.46 -27.86 0.68
C GLN A 331 3.84 -29.19 0.21
N ASP A 332 4.20 -30.30 0.83
CA ASP A 332 3.67 -31.62 0.51
C ASP A 332 2.14 -31.70 0.72
N ASN A 333 1.65 -31.11 1.83
CA ASN A 333 0.21 -31.03 2.11
C ASN A 333 -0.54 -30.17 1.08
N VAL A 334 0.01 -29.04 0.67
CA VAL A 334 -0.58 -28.19 -0.36
C VAL A 334 -0.65 -28.91 -1.70
N GLN A 335 0.45 -29.59 -2.10
CA GLN A 335 0.50 -30.36 -3.34
C GLN A 335 -0.49 -31.52 -3.32
N THR A 336 -0.58 -32.27 -2.23
CA THR A 336 -1.50 -33.41 -2.09
C THR A 336 -2.96 -32.95 -2.15
N SER A 337 -3.31 -31.88 -1.43
CA SER A 337 -4.67 -31.32 -1.44
C SER A 337 -5.09 -30.83 -2.83
N GLN A 338 -4.15 -30.36 -3.65
CA GLN A 338 -4.43 -29.95 -5.01
C GLN A 338 -4.74 -31.14 -5.93
N PHE A 339 -4.08 -32.28 -5.78
CA PHE A 339 -4.40 -33.50 -6.52
C PHE A 339 -5.80 -34.02 -6.23
N GLU A 340 -6.30 -33.83 -5.01
CA GLU A 340 -7.67 -34.22 -4.62
C GLU A 340 -8.76 -33.29 -5.18
N ILE A 341 -8.44 -32.00 -5.37
CA ILE A 341 -9.37 -30.96 -5.85
C ILE A 341 -9.35 -30.84 -7.38
N SER A 342 -8.31 -31.36 -8.04
CA SER A 342 -8.07 -31.16 -9.47
C SER A 342 -9.13 -31.81 -10.34
N SER A 343 -9.90 -30.97 -11.00
CA SER A 343 -10.66 -31.29 -12.21
C SER A 343 -9.73 -31.87 -13.28
N PRO A 344 -10.22 -32.76 -14.17
CA PRO A 344 -9.42 -33.43 -15.22
C PRO A 344 -8.68 -32.47 -16.17
N LEU A 345 -9.01 -31.19 -16.18
CA LEU A 345 -8.37 -30.16 -17.02
C LEU A 345 -6.93 -29.83 -16.59
N MET A 346 -6.62 -29.96 -15.31
CA MET A 346 -5.27 -29.64 -14.80
C MET A 346 -4.24 -30.74 -15.05
N CYS A 347 -4.68 -31.98 -15.23
CA CYS A 347 -3.82 -33.09 -15.65
C CYS A 347 -3.31 -32.96 -17.10
N LEU A 348 -3.97 -32.15 -17.95
CA LEU A 348 -3.57 -31.93 -19.35
C LEU A 348 -2.50 -30.84 -19.50
N LEU A 349 -2.30 -29.98 -18.50
CA LEU A 349 -1.33 -28.89 -18.54
C LEU A 349 0.02 -29.24 -17.92
N LEU A 350 0.20 -30.46 -17.44
CA LEU A 350 1.46 -30.98 -16.89
C LEU A 350 1.99 -32.17 -17.70
N PRO A 351 2.56 -32.02 -18.89
CA PRO A 351 3.62 -32.87 -19.30
C PRO A 351 4.90 -32.36 -18.63
N VAL A 352 4.95 -32.49 -17.29
CA VAL A 352 6.17 -32.21 -16.54
C VAL A 352 7.19 -33.25 -16.96
N GLN A 353 8.22 -32.81 -17.66
CA GLN A 353 9.42 -33.61 -17.84
C GLN A 353 9.95 -34.05 -16.46
N PRO A 354 10.31 -35.32 -16.27
CA PRO A 354 10.68 -35.86 -14.97
C PRO A 354 11.99 -35.30 -14.38
N GLN A 355 12.56 -34.25 -14.94
CA GLN A 355 13.82 -33.64 -14.54
C GLN A 355 13.68 -32.33 -13.76
N LEU A 356 12.51 -31.71 -13.73
CA LEU A 356 12.27 -30.56 -12.84
C LEU A 356 11.99 -31.09 -11.43
N HIS A 357 12.85 -30.70 -10.50
CA HIS A 357 12.64 -30.99 -9.09
C HIS A 357 11.22 -30.55 -8.71
N PRO A 358 10.34 -31.39 -8.15
CA PRO A 358 8.92 -31.08 -7.92
C PRO A 358 8.68 -29.93 -6.92
N ARG A 359 9.73 -29.22 -6.50
CA ARG A 359 9.72 -28.19 -5.46
C ARG A 359 9.37 -26.77 -5.93
N CYS A 360 9.08 -26.55 -7.21
CA CYS A 360 8.90 -25.20 -7.76
C CYS A 360 7.51 -24.87 -8.33
N ILE A 361 6.51 -25.75 -8.19
CA ILE A 361 5.17 -25.47 -8.76
C ILE A 361 4.32 -24.82 -7.69
N VAL A 362 4.08 -23.52 -7.87
CA VAL A 362 3.11 -22.75 -7.08
C VAL A 362 1.83 -22.62 -7.88
N VAL A 363 0.75 -23.18 -7.37
CA VAL A 363 -0.59 -22.94 -7.94
C VAL A 363 -1.15 -21.66 -7.35
N ILE A 364 -1.40 -20.70 -8.23
CA ILE A 364 -2.05 -19.44 -7.90
C ILE A 364 -3.55 -19.69 -8.03
N GLU A 365 -4.23 -20.01 -6.93
CA GLU A 365 -5.69 -20.13 -6.94
C GLU A 365 -6.36 -18.74 -6.96
N SER A 366 -7.53 -18.67 -7.62
CA SER A 366 -8.43 -17.51 -7.66
C SER A 366 -8.75 -16.93 -6.27
N HIS A 367 -8.66 -17.73 -5.22
CA HIS A 367 -8.85 -17.31 -3.82
C HIS A 367 -7.80 -16.31 -3.33
N VAL A 368 -6.58 -16.32 -3.86
CA VAL A 368 -5.52 -15.36 -3.45
C VAL A 368 -5.80 -13.98 -4.01
N ILE A 369 -6.28 -13.89 -5.25
CA ILE A 369 -6.71 -12.61 -5.84
C ILE A 369 -7.99 -12.13 -5.16
N PHE A 370 -8.92 -13.01 -4.83
CA PHE A 370 -10.10 -12.70 -4.04
C PHE A 370 -9.71 -12.21 -2.63
N PHE A 371 -8.67 -12.77 -2.04
CA PHE A 371 -8.12 -12.33 -0.75
C PHE A 371 -7.42 -10.98 -0.88
N ALA A 372 -6.66 -10.72 -1.94
CA ALA A 372 -6.03 -9.42 -2.19
C ALA A 372 -7.06 -8.32 -2.51
N LEU A 373 -8.08 -8.63 -3.29
CA LEU A 373 -9.21 -7.73 -3.54
C LEU A 373 -10.15 -7.62 -2.32
N SER A 374 -10.16 -8.63 -1.44
CA SER A 374 -10.77 -8.54 -0.10
C SER A 374 -9.91 -7.72 0.85
N LEU A 375 -8.58 -7.67 0.68
CA LEU A 375 -7.70 -6.73 1.36
C LEU A 375 -7.93 -5.27 0.90
N LEU A 376 -8.45 -5.04 -0.31
CA LEU A 376 -9.07 -3.75 -0.67
C LEU A 376 -10.24 -3.41 0.27
N ARG A 377 -10.93 -4.40 0.84
CA ARG A 377 -11.85 -4.18 1.97
C ARG A 377 -11.10 -3.81 3.28
N PHE A 378 -9.86 -4.25 3.49
CA PHE A 378 -9.12 -4.09 4.74
C PHE A 378 -8.11 -2.92 4.75
N CYS A 379 -7.47 -2.60 3.63
CA CYS A 379 -6.56 -1.44 3.55
C CYS A 379 -7.28 -0.08 3.65
N VAL A 380 -8.60 -0.09 3.71
CA VAL A 380 -9.47 1.07 3.55
C VAL A 380 -10.07 1.58 4.86
N ILE A 381 -9.50 1.33 6.04
CA ILE A 381 -10.15 1.78 7.29
C ILE A 381 -9.21 2.54 8.20
N THR A 382 -9.44 3.85 8.34
CA THR A 382 -8.95 4.68 9.44
C THR A 382 -10.08 5.58 9.96
N PRO A 383 -10.16 5.87 11.25
CA PRO A 383 -11.35 6.46 11.86
C PRO A 383 -11.45 7.97 11.74
N ALA A 384 -12.69 8.41 11.77
CA ALA A 384 -13.09 9.80 11.92
C ALA A 384 -13.06 10.23 13.41
N LEU A 385 -11.87 10.57 13.89
CA LEU A 385 -11.72 11.63 14.87
C LEU A 385 -10.89 12.70 14.20
N PRO A 386 -11.22 14.01 14.30
CA PRO A 386 -10.60 15.05 13.49
C PRO A 386 -9.09 15.19 13.63
N SER A 387 -8.44 14.43 14.49
CA SER A 387 -7.02 14.54 14.79
C SER A 387 -6.28 13.24 15.12
N THR A 388 -6.93 12.06 15.09
CA THR A 388 -6.30 10.80 15.51
C THR A 388 -6.29 9.76 14.40
N ARG A 389 -5.12 9.14 14.14
CA ARG A 389 -4.97 8.02 13.18
C ARG A 389 -5.01 6.70 13.94
N ILE A 390 -5.61 5.66 13.36
CA ILE A 390 -5.56 4.29 13.90
C ILE A 390 -4.74 3.42 12.95
N CYS A 391 -3.73 2.74 13.49
CA CYS A 391 -2.94 1.74 12.78
C CYS A 391 -3.36 0.34 13.22
N PHE A 392 -3.62 -0.52 12.25
CA PHE A 392 -3.90 -1.93 12.50
C PHE A 392 -2.67 -2.77 12.17
N LEU A 393 -2.20 -3.49 13.16
CA LEU A 393 -1.08 -4.41 13.03
C LEU A 393 -1.58 -5.84 13.22
N ASN A 394 -1.57 -6.63 12.16
CA ASN A 394 -1.87 -8.06 12.25
C ASN A 394 -0.54 -8.81 12.39
N VAL A 395 -0.30 -9.38 13.57
CA VAL A 395 0.88 -10.20 13.86
C VAL A 395 0.39 -11.60 14.12
N LEU A 396 0.79 -12.55 13.29
CA LEU A 396 0.51 -13.97 13.48
C LEU A 396 1.14 -14.43 14.81
N PRO A 397 0.38 -15.04 15.72
CA PRO A 397 0.93 -15.50 16.99
C PRO A 397 1.73 -16.80 16.76
N GLY A 398 2.98 -16.82 17.17
CA GLY A 398 3.54 -18.08 17.64
C GLY A 398 4.90 -18.57 17.15
N LYS A 399 5.64 -17.86 16.26
CA LYS A 399 7.06 -18.23 16.01
C LYS A 399 7.93 -17.01 15.75
N PRO A 400 9.21 -17.02 16.17
CA PRO A 400 10.06 -15.83 16.08
C PRO A 400 10.40 -15.51 14.63
N LEU A 401 9.83 -14.41 14.12
CA LEU A 401 10.19 -13.81 12.82
C LEU A 401 11.71 -13.58 12.67
N ALA A 402 12.44 -13.48 13.77
CA ALA A 402 13.89 -13.31 13.79
C ALA A 402 14.65 -14.47 13.10
N LEU A 403 14.16 -15.70 13.21
CA LEU A 403 14.76 -16.86 12.52
C LEU A 403 14.50 -16.84 11.01
N LEU A 404 13.33 -16.35 10.60
CA LEU A 404 12.98 -16.19 9.18
C LEU A 404 13.80 -15.06 8.51
N GLU A 405 14.08 -13.98 9.25
CA GLU A 405 14.91 -12.88 8.74
C GLU A 405 16.39 -13.25 8.55
N GLU A 406 16.93 -14.08 9.42
CA GLU A 406 18.34 -14.50 9.34
C GLU A 406 18.56 -15.47 8.18
N SER A 407 17.60 -16.34 7.92
CA SER A 407 17.61 -17.27 6.80
C SER A 407 17.26 -16.61 5.46
N ALA A 408 16.34 -15.62 5.46
CA ALA A 408 16.01 -14.84 4.26
C ALA A 408 17.21 -14.04 3.72
N LYS A 409 18.18 -13.66 4.56
CA LYS A 409 19.43 -13.02 4.14
C LYS A 409 20.32 -13.93 3.28
N HIS A 410 20.17 -15.24 3.40
CA HIS A 410 20.97 -16.20 2.64
C HIS A 410 20.32 -16.65 1.32
N TYR A 411 19.01 -16.52 1.17
CA TYR A 411 18.26 -17.01 0.00
C TYR A 411 17.52 -15.94 -0.81
N LEU A 412 17.30 -14.78 -0.21
CA LEU A 412 16.76 -13.63 -0.91
C LEU A 412 17.78 -12.50 -0.70
N SER A 413 18.55 -12.17 -1.73
CA SER A 413 19.34 -10.95 -1.72
C SER A 413 18.38 -9.77 -1.58
N PHE A 414 18.16 -9.35 -0.34
CA PHE A 414 17.57 -8.05 -0.05
C PHE A 414 18.63 -6.99 -0.37
N GLU A 415 18.90 -6.76 -1.64
CA GLU A 415 19.52 -5.52 -2.09
C GLU A 415 18.50 -4.39 -1.98
N VAL A 416 18.32 -3.94 -0.75
CA VAL A 416 17.78 -2.61 -0.49
C VAL A 416 18.97 -1.71 -0.21
N PHE A 417 19.33 -0.92 -1.23
CA PHE A 417 20.24 0.23 -1.17
C PHE A 417 21.70 -0.03 -0.78
N GLN A 418 22.53 -0.32 -1.76
CA GLN A 418 23.79 0.42 -1.89
C GLN A 418 23.65 1.38 -3.08
N SER A 419 23.42 2.64 -2.76
CA SER A 419 23.72 3.73 -3.68
C SER A 419 25.22 3.65 -3.99
N HIS A 420 25.56 3.26 -5.19
CA HIS A 420 26.88 3.60 -5.71
C HIS A 420 26.85 5.10 -5.99
N GLY A 421 27.35 5.87 -5.03
CA GLY A 421 28.07 7.07 -5.34
C GLY A 421 29.42 6.59 -5.87
N ASN A 422 29.65 6.81 -7.16
CA ASN A 422 30.94 7.18 -7.70
C ASN A 422 30.75 7.56 -9.17
N ASP A 423 31.26 8.75 -9.42
CA ASP A 423 31.56 9.47 -10.65
C ASP A 423 30.42 10.23 -11.31
#